data_df88ee5948806c58574cfc5cbac0080e
#
_entry.id   df88ee5948806c58574cfc5cbac0080e
#
_cell.length_a   1.000
_cell.length_b   1.000
_cell.length_c   1.000
_cell.angle_alpha   90.00
_cell.angle_beta   90.00
_cell.angle_gamma   90.00
#
_symmetry.space_group_name_H-M   'P 1'
#
loop_
_entity.id
_entity.type
_entity.pdbx_description
1 polymer ?
#
loop_
_entity_poly.entity_id
_entity_poly.type
_entity_poly.pdbx_seq_one_letter_code
_entity_poly.pdbx_strand_id
1 'polypeptide(L)'
;MSSDPGVTPPPTDTPEIIPAERPYVQFSGPRWFFTGIVRLSYRGWTHVAAILFPEDSRAERIALALHIPLPDKLNMSWITPHLAVGGRIRPGDIKALAEAGITHVVDTRSEYRDDPQALAKEHIELLYLPTDDMRPLTIEQMLQGSQWVQERMEQGGRVLIHCEHGVGRSVLLTCAVLVYGGMNAQDALQLVQQKRWQASPNHRQVRRLREFESAVAALRSA
;
A
#
# COMPACT_ATOMS: atom_id res chain seq x y z
N MET A 1 1.81 48.46 -31.56
CA MET A 1 2.55 47.18 -31.53
C MET A 1 2.94 46.96 -30.06
N SER A 2 2.16 46.17 -29.36
CA SER A 2 2.39 45.83 -27.95
C SER A 2 2.64 44.33 -27.89
N SER A 3 3.85 43.93 -27.50
CA SER A 3 4.34 42.59 -27.37
C SER A 3 3.85 42.01 -26.02
N ASP A 4 3.10 40.95 -26.09
CA ASP A 4 2.60 40.14 -25.01
C ASP A 4 3.78 39.33 -24.40
N PRO A 5 4.04 39.34 -23.07
CA PRO A 5 5.07 38.53 -22.46
C PRO A 5 4.57 37.08 -22.28
N GLY A 6 5.27 36.16 -22.92
CA GLY A 6 4.98 34.74 -22.99
C GLY A 6 4.72 34.07 -21.62
N VAL A 7 3.63 33.33 -21.60
CA VAL A 7 3.28 32.38 -20.55
C VAL A 7 4.25 31.18 -20.68
N THR A 8 5.13 31.02 -19.71
CA THR A 8 5.93 29.79 -19.56
C THR A 8 5.01 28.64 -19.13
N PRO A 9 5.03 27.50 -19.85
CA PRO A 9 4.29 26.34 -19.40
C PRO A 9 4.83 25.80 -18.06
N PRO A 10 3.96 25.20 -17.21
CA PRO A 10 4.40 24.63 -15.96
C PRO A 10 5.37 23.47 -16.20
N PRO A 11 6.32 23.20 -15.28
CA PRO A 11 7.25 22.11 -15.40
C PRO A 11 6.46 20.78 -15.46
N THR A 12 6.69 20.03 -16.52
CA THR A 12 6.22 18.64 -16.65
C THR A 12 7.06 17.79 -15.69
N ASP A 13 6.53 17.49 -14.49
CA ASP A 13 7.05 16.46 -13.61
C ASP A 13 6.82 15.08 -14.25
N THR A 14 7.57 14.81 -15.29
CA THR A 14 7.75 13.43 -15.78
C THR A 14 8.64 12.74 -14.76
N PRO A 15 8.22 11.64 -14.11
CA PRO A 15 9.09 10.93 -13.19
C PRO A 15 10.33 10.48 -13.95
N GLU A 16 11.50 10.90 -13.47
CA GLU A 16 12.79 10.54 -14.02
C GLU A 16 12.92 9.01 -14.04
N ILE A 17 12.94 8.43 -15.23
CA ILE A 17 13.10 6.99 -15.44
C ILE A 17 14.53 6.65 -15.07
N ILE A 18 14.74 6.13 -13.86
CA ILE A 18 16.04 5.62 -13.42
C ILE A 18 16.40 4.40 -14.27
N PRO A 19 17.55 4.38 -14.96
CA PRO A 19 17.92 3.27 -15.82
C PRO A 19 17.99 1.94 -15.06
N ALA A 20 17.41 0.90 -15.62
CA ALA A 20 17.37 -0.45 -15.09
C ALA A 20 18.74 -1.15 -15.25
N GLU A 21 19.68 -0.85 -14.34
CA GLU A 21 20.89 -1.69 -14.18
C GLU A 21 21.27 -1.80 -12.70
N ARG A 22 20.45 -2.53 -11.92
CA ARG A 22 20.93 -3.13 -10.68
C ARG A 22 20.47 -4.59 -10.62
N PRO A 23 21.37 -5.54 -10.33
CA PRO A 23 21.01 -6.94 -10.28
C PRO A 23 19.94 -7.17 -9.20
N TYR A 24 18.94 -7.96 -9.52
CA TYR A 24 17.89 -8.43 -8.64
C TYR A 24 18.49 -8.92 -7.32
N VAL A 25 18.25 -8.22 -6.23
CA VAL A 25 18.62 -8.69 -4.90
C VAL A 25 17.67 -9.84 -4.57
N GLN A 26 18.04 -11.05 -4.98
CA GLN A 26 17.44 -12.25 -4.44
C GLN A 26 17.72 -12.26 -2.94
N PHE A 27 16.67 -12.05 -2.14
CA PHE A 27 16.74 -12.29 -0.70
C PHE A 27 16.79 -13.82 -0.44
N SER A 28 17.91 -14.45 -0.80
CA SER A 28 18.25 -15.81 -0.45
C SER A 28 19.43 -15.79 0.52
N GLY A 29 19.33 -16.54 1.61
CA GLY A 29 20.42 -16.65 2.58
C GLY A 29 20.12 -16.06 3.97
N PRO A 30 21.15 -15.90 4.83
CA PRO A 30 20.98 -15.49 6.24
C PRO A 30 20.23 -14.17 6.44
N ARG A 31 20.39 -13.21 5.50
CA ARG A 31 19.67 -11.93 5.54
C ARG A 31 18.15 -12.09 5.46
N TRP A 32 17.64 -13.03 4.65
CA TRP A 32 16.21 -13.31 4.58
C TRP A 32 15.68 -13.87 5.92
N PHE A 33 16.45 -14.75 6.56
CA PHE A 33 16.12 -15.32 7.86
C PHE A 33 16.07 -14.25 8.95
N PHE A 34 17.07 -13.37 9.03
CA PHE A 34 17.10 -12.26 9.98
C PHE A 34 15.97 -11.25 9.74
N THR A 35 15.68 -10.89 8.50
CA THR A 35 14.54 -10.00 8.20
C THR A 35 13.21 -10.65 8.52
N GLY A 36 13.08 -11.96 8.37
CA GLY A 36 11.91 -12.75 8.80
C GLY A 36 11.69 -12.70 10.31
N ILE A 37 12.75 -12.87 11.10
CA ILE A 37 12.70 -12.77 12.57
C ILE A 37 12.33 -11.35 13.00
N VAL A 38 12.97 -10.31 12.43
CA VAL A 38 12.67 -8.92 12.76
C VAL A 38 11.21 -8.58 12.45
N ARG A 39 10.68 -9.05 11.32
CA ARG A 39 9.27 -8.86 10.95
C ARG A 39 8.31 -9.58 11.90
N LEU A 40 8.65 -10.81 12.29
CA LEU A 40 7.85 -11.57 13.26
C LEU A 40 7.86 -10.90 14.62
N SER A 41 9.03 -10.43 15.07
CA SER A 41 9.18 -9.68 16.33
C SER A 41 8.41 -8.37 16.32
N TYR A 42 8.45 -7.63 15.21
CA TYR A 42 7.65 -6.41 15.03
C TYR A 42 6.14 -6.70 15.08
N ARG A 43 5.68 -7.76 14.39
CA ARG A 43 4.27 -8.20 14.47
C ARG A 43 3.87 -8.55 15.90
N GLY A 44 4.73 -9.28 16.61
CA GLY A 44 4.53 -9.59 18.03
C GLY A 44 4.44 -8.32 18.86
N TRP A 45 5.37 -7.39 18.68
CA TRP A 45 5.39 -6.11 19.38
C TRP A 45 4.15 -5.27 19.10
N THR A 46 3.73 -5.11 17.86
CA THR A 46 2.52 -4.33 17.52
C THR A 46 1.27 -4.92 18.17
N HIS A 47 1.19 -6.25 18.27
CA HIS A 47 0.08 -6.92 18.94
C HIS A 47 0.09 -6.69 20.45
N VAL A 48 1.25 -6.83 21.08
CA VAL A 48 1.46 -6.59 22.52
C VAL A 48 1.25 -5.12 22.85
N ALA A 49 1.79 -4.21 22.05
CA ALA A 49 1.63 -2.77 22.26
C ALA A 49 0.16 -2.33 22.18
N ALA A 50 -0.62 -2.89 21.24
CA ALA A 50 -2.05 -2.61 21.12
C ALA A 50 -2.87 -3.07 22.35
N ILE A 51 -2.42 -4.11 23.06
CA ILE A 51 -3.06 -4.61 24.28
C ILE A 51 -2.62 -3.78 25.50
N LEU A 52 -1.32 -3.48 25.62
CA LEU A 52 -0.77 -2.80 26.79
C LEU A 52 -1.00 -1.27 26.76
N PHE A 53 -1.07 -0.70 25.57
CA PHE A 53 -1.22 0.74 25.36
C PHE A 53 -2.41 1.01 24.43
N PRO A 54 -3.66 0.81 24.89
CA PRO A 54 -4.85 1.14 24.11
C PRO A 54 -4.83 2.61 23.70
N GLU A 55 -5.37 2.93 22.54
CA GLU A 55 -5.44 4.30 22.03
C GLU A 55 -6.15 5.24 23.03
N ASP A 56 -5.62 6.47 23.15
CA ASP A 56 -6.07 7.52 24.07
C ASP A 56 -6.02 7.15 25.56
N SER A 57 -5.40 6.02 25.88
CA SER A 57 -5.24 5.59 27.28
C SER A 57 -4.18 6.42 28.02
N ARG A 58 -4.27 6.40 29.38
CA ARG A 58 -3.19 6.96 30.21
C ARG A 58 -1.87 6.23 30.00
N ALA A 59 -1.93 4.93 29.74
CA ALA A 59 -0.76 4.09 29.47
C ALA A 59 -0.05 4.51 28.19
N GLU A 60 -0.78 4.80 27.12
CA GLU A 60 -0.21 5.32 25.86
C GLU A 60 0.49 6.67 26.07
N ARG A 61 -0.16 7.60 26.78
CA ARG A 61 0.44 8.92 27.08
C ARG A 61 1.73 8.81 27.89
N ILE A 62 1.78 7.89 28.84
CA ILE A 62 2.99 7.63 29.64
C ILE A 62 4.07 7.00 28.75
N ALA A 63 3.71 6.05 27.88
CA ALA A 63 4.65 5.42 26.98
C ALA A 63 5.28 6.43 26.01
N LEU A 64 4.46 7.34 25.44
CA LEU A 64 4.94 8.42 24.58
C LEU A 64 5.87 9.39 25.35
N ALA A 65 5.53 9.75 26.58
CA ALA A 65 6.38 10.59 27.43
C ALA A 65 7.73 9.93 27.78
N LEU A 66 7.77 8.60 27.85
CA LEU A 66 8.97 7.80 28.08
C LEU A 66 9.71 7.44 26.78
N HIS A 67 9.29 7.95 25.62
CA HIS A 67 9.83 7.66 24.30
C HIS A 67 9.83 6.15 23.96
N ILE A 68 8.87 5.38 24.48
CA ILE A 68 8.66 4.00 24.07
C ILE A 68 8.15 4.00 22.62
N PRO A 69 8.81 3.29 21.69
CA PRO A 69 8.37 3.27 20.30
C PRO A 69 7.05 2.53 20.18
N LEU A 70 5.95 3.28 20.16
CA LEU A 70 4.63 2.75 19.85
C LEU A 70 4.45 2.63 18.33
N PRO A 71 3.66 1.66 17.86
CA PRO A 71 3.28 1.60 16.47
C PRO A 71 2.54 2.88 16.04
N ASP A 72 2.79 3.34 14.81
CA ASP A 72 2.04 4.45 14.23
C ASP A 72 0.52 4.20 14.36
N LYS A 73 -0.25 5.24 14.67
CA LYS A 73 -1.72 5.18 14.77
C LYS A 73 -2.32 4.52 13.53
N LEU A 74 -1.86 4.92 12.35
CA LEU A 74 -2.22 4.31 11.09
C LEU A 74 -1.08 3.43 10.61
N ASN A 75 -1.30 2.10 10.59
CA ASN A 75 -0.33 1.17 10.01
C ASN A 75 -0.32 1.28 8.48
N MET A 76 0.06 2.43 7.95
CA MET A 76 0.14 2.68 6.51
C MET A 76 1.45 3.36 6.11
N SER A 77 1.80 3.25 4.84
CA SER A 77 2.95 3.91 4.23
C SER A 77 2.55 4.48 2.86
N TRP A 78 2.89 5.73 2.61
CA TRP A 78 2.72 6.35 1.29
C TRP A 78 3.75 5.80 0.31
N ILE A 79 3.28 5.27 -0.82
CA ILE A 79 4.11 4.78 -1.93
C ILE A 79 4.30 5.89 -2.95
N THR A 80 3.20 6.58 -3.29
CA THR A 80 3.17 7.80 -4.10
C THR A 80 2.33 8.86 -3.36
N PRO A 81 2.23 10.11 -3.82
CA PRO A 81 1.35 11.10 -3.21
C PRO A 81 -0.14 10.70 -3.16
N HIS A 82 -0.57 9.78 -4.03
CA HIS A 82 -1.95 9.34 -4.16
C HIS A 82 -2.20 7.87 -3.80
N LEU A 83 -1.16 7.08 -3.52
CA LEU A 83 -1.26 5.66 -3.24
C LEU A 83 -0.57 5.31 -1.93
N ALA A 84 -1.30 4.73 -1.00
CA ALA A 84 -0.80 4.19 0.26
C ALA A 84 -1.06 2.69 0.37
N VAL A 85 -0.22 1.99 1.13
CA VAL A 85 -0.39 0.58 1.48
C VAL A 85 -0.37 0.41 2.98
N GLY A 86 -1.27 -0.44 3.51
CA GLY A 86 -1.40 -0.57 4.96
C GLY A 86 -1.85 -1.94 5.46
N GLY A 87 -1.91 -2.01 6.78
CA GLY A 87 -2.55 -3.08 7.54
C GLY A 87 -3.99 -2.73 7.92
N ARG A 88 -4.56 -3.53 8.81
CA ARG A 88 -5.96 -3.41 9.25
C ARG A 88 -6.32 -1.98 9.68
N ILE A 89 -7.48 -1.53 9.21
CA ILE A 89 -8.16 -0.34 9.67
C ILE A 89 -9.05 -0.76 10.84
N ARG A 90 -8.97 -0.06 11.96
CA ARG A 90 -9.88 -0.21 13.08
C ARG A 90 -11.00 0.80 12.96
N PRO A 91 -12.18 0.57 13.58
CA PRO A 91 -13.25 1.56 13.57
C PRO A 91 -12.83 2.96 14.06
N GLY A 92 -11.92 3.03 15.06
CA GLY A 92 -11.36 4.28 15.57
C GLY A 92 -10.37 4.98 14.63
N ASP A 93 -9.83 4.27 13.64
CA ASP A 93 -8.83 4.81 12.70
C ASP A 93 -9.47 5.57 11.53
N ILE A 94 -10.78 5.37 11.26
CA ILE A 94 -11.45 5.88 10.06
C ILE A 94 -11.36 7.41 9.97
N LYS A 95 -11.59 8.10 11.08
CA LYS A 95 -11.45 9.56 11.13
C LYS A 95 -10.02 10.00 10.86
N ALA A 96 -9.04 9.31 11.43
CA ALA A 96 -7.62 9.61 11.19
C ALA A 96 -7.20 9.34 9.73
N LEU A 97 -7.81 8.37 9.06
CA LEU A 97 -7.63 8.16 7.61
C LEU A 97 -8.15 9.35 6.80
N ALA A 98 -9.34 9.86 7.12
CA ALA A 98 -9.90 11.04 6.48
C ALA A 98 -9.02 12.28 6.72
N GLU A 99 -8.55 12.49 7.96
CA GLU A 99 -7.61 13.56 8.32
C GLU A 99 -6.26 13.44 7.59
N ALA A 100 -5.80 12.21 7.30
CA ALA A 100 -4.62 11.95 6.46
C ALA A 100 -4.90 12.19 4.97
N GLY A 101 -6.15 12.51 4.61
CA GLY A 101 -6.59 12.80 3.26
C GLY A 101 -6.90 11.55 2.42
N ILE A 102 -7.08 10.38 3.03
CA ILE A 102 -7.54 9.19 2.33
C ILE A 102 -9.01 9.39 1.95
N THR A 103 -9.33 9.20 0.67
CA THR A 103 -10.67 9.32 0.11
C THR A 103 -11.22 7.98 -0.38
N HIS A 104 -10.35 6.98 -0.53
CA HIS A 104 -10.71 5.66 -1.07
C HIS A 104 -9.93 4.57 -0.35
N VAL A 105 -10.60 3.45 -0.09
CA VAL A 105 -10.01 2.28 0.56
C VAL A 105 -10.26 1.03 -0.29
N VAL A 106 -9.24 0.19 -0.42
CA VAL A 106 -9.37 -1.15 -0.97
C VAL A 106 -9.06 -2.15 0.14
N ASP A 107 -10.08 -2.90 0.57
CA ASP A 107 -9.93 -4.00 1.53
C ASP A 107 -9.75 -5.33 0.79
N THR A 108 -8.62 -6.00 1.02
CA THR A 108 -8.28 -7.28 0.38
C THR A 108 -8.46 -8.50 1.29
N ARG A 109 -9.12 -8.36 2.43
CA ARG A 109 -9.32 -9.45 3.40
C ARG A 109 -10.57 -10.27 3.09
N SER A 110 -10.48 -11.60 3.17
CA SER A 110 -11.67 -12.47 3.20
C SER A 110 -12.19 -12.70 4.61
N GLU A 111 -11.30 -12.61 5.61
CA GLU A 111 -11.57 -12.87 7.02
C GLU A 111 -12.37 -11.76 7.72
N TYR A 112 -12.37 -10.57 7.16
CA TYR A 112 -13.10 -9.41 7.66
C TYR A 112 -13.36 -8.41 6.52
N ARG A 113 -14.42 -7.63 6.63
CA ARG A 113 -14.73 -6.53 5.72
C ARG A 113 -14.90 -5.25 6.52
N ASP A 114 -14.29 -4.17 6.06
CA ASP A 114 -14.52 -2.86 6.65
C ASP A 114 -15.99 -2.46 6.53
N ASP A 115 -16.48 -1.72 7.53
CA ASP A 115 -17.86 -1.22 7.52
C ASP A 115 -18.00 -0.08 6.48
N PRO A 116 -18.72 -0.33 5.36
CA PRO A 116 -18.89 0.66 4.32
C PRO A 116 -19.64 1.90 4.80
N GLN A 117 -20.54 1.76 5.78
CA GLN A 117 -21.32 2.88 6.31
C GLN A 117 -20.46 3.77 7.20
N ALA A 118 -19.55 3.18 7.99
CA ALA A 118 -18.60 3.92 8.80
C ALA A 118 -17.63 4.72 7.93
N LEU A 119 -17.10 4.12 6.84
CA LEU A 119 -16.23 4.79 5.88
C LEU A 119 -16.97 5.91 5.12
N ALA A 120 -18.20 5.66 4.69
CA ALA A 120 -19.01 6.65 3.96
C ALA A 120 -19.34 7.90 4.80
N LYS A 121 -19.45 7.78 6.12
CA LYS A 121 -19.64 8.95 7.03
C LYS A 121 -18.45 9.93 6.97
N GLU A 122 -17.26 9.42 6.70
CA GLU A 122 -16.04 10.22 6.53
C GLU A 122 -15.71 10.45 5.03
N HIS A 123 -16.70 10.26 4.14
CA HIS A 123 -16.57 10.43 2.68
C HIS A 123 -15.49 9.53 2.04
N ILE A 124 -15.27 8.34 2.60
CA ILE A 124 -14.32 7.35 2.08
C ILE A 124 -15.10 6.27 1.33
N GLU A 125 -14.78 6.07 0.05
CA GLU A 125 -15.34 5.00 -0.79
C GLU A 125 -14.58 3.69 -0.56
N LEU A 126 -15.30 2.55 -0.52
CA LEU A 126 -14.73 1.23 -0.30
C LEU A 126 -14.86 0.35 -1.54
N LEU A 127 -13.73 -0.21 -2.01
CA LEU A 127 -13.69 -1.37 -2.89
C LEU A 127 -13.32 -2.61 -2.06
N TYR A 128 -14.11 -3.68 -2.19
CA TYR A 128 -13.87 -4.94 -1.47
C TYR A 128 -13.44 -6.04 -2.43
N LEU A 129 -12.20 -6.54 -2.27
CA LEU A 129 -11.58 -7.60 -3.10
C LEU A 129 -11.11 -8.77 -2.21
N PRO A 130 -12.04 -9.59 -1.68
CA PRO A 130 -11.71 -10.62 -0.70
C PRO A 130 -10.71 -11.65 -1.23
N THR A 131 -9.66 -11.86 -0.47
CA THR A 131 -8.59 -12.83 -0.76
C THR A 131 -8.13 -13.44 0.55
N ASP A 132 -8.00 -14.77 0.58
CA ASP A 132 -7.56 -15.50 1.77
C ASP A 132 -6.14 -15.12 2.17
N ASP A 133 -5.85 -15.15 3.47
CA ASP A 133 -4.52 -14.84 3.94
C ASP A 133 -3.47 -15.77 3.31
N MET A 134 -2.30 -15.24 3.07
CA MET A 134 -1.18 -15.90 2.38
C MET A 134 -1.47 -16.32 0.92
N ARG A 135 -2.67 -16.11 0.39
CA ARG A 135 -3.00 -16.36 -1.03
C ARG A 135 -2.74 -15.12 -1.89
N PRO A 136 -2.43 -15.29 -3.18
CA PRO A 136 -2.42 -14.19 -4.12
C PRO A 136 -3.85 -13.84 -4.54
N LEU A 137 -4.12 -12.58 -4.86
CA LEU A 137 -5.30 -12.16 -5.61
C LEU A 137 -5.34 -12.87 -6.98
N THR A 138 -6.52 -13.02 -7.56
CA THR A 138 -6.64 -13.48 -8.95
C THR A 138 -6.22 -12.38 -9.93
N ILE A 139 -5.94 -12.72 -11.18
CA ILE A 139 -5.61 -11.73 -12.22
C ILE A 139 -6.77 -10.76 -12.41
N GLU A 140 -8.00 -11.26 -12.40
CA GLU A 140 -9.23 -10.47 -12.54
C GLU A 140 -9.38 -9.46 -11.39
N GLN A 141 -9.15 -9.90 -10.15
CA GLN A 141 -9.17 -9.00 -8.98
C GLN A 141 -8.07 -7.94 -9.07
N MET A 142 -6.88 -8.33 -9.54
CA MET A 142 -5.77 -7.39 -9.71
C MET A 142 -6.08 -6.37 -10.82
N LEU A 143 -6.69 -6.79 -11.95
CA LEU A 143 -7.14 -5.89 -13.00
C LEU A 143 -8.22 -4.94 -12.49
N GLN A 144 -9.29 -5.47 -11.89
CA GLN A 144 -10.38 -4.68 -11.32
C GLN A 144 -9.86 -3.66 -10.31
N GLY A 145 -9.02 -4.11 -9.37
CA GLY A 145 -8.46 -3.23 -8.34
C GLY A 145 -7.54 -2.17 -8.93
N SER A 146 -6.70 -2.54 -9.92
CA SER A 146 -5.78 -1.59 -10.55
C SER A 146 -6.51 -0.53 -11.36
N GLN A 147 -7.52 -0.91 -12.15
CA GLN A 147 -8.36 0.02 -12.90
C GLN A 147 -9.09 0.99 -11.97
N TRP A 148 -9.78 0.45 -10.96
CA TRP A 148 -10.52 1.25 -10.01
C TRP A 148 -9.63 2.26 -9.27
N VAL A 149 -8.45 1.82 -8.81
CA VAL A 149 -7.49 2.69 -8.11
C VAL A 149 -6.94 3.76 -9.04
N GLN A 150 -6.57 3.40 -10.27
CA GLN A 150 -6.04 4.34 -11.27
C GLN A 150 -7.05 5.46 -11.57
N GLU A 151 -8.30 5.10 -11.85
CA GLU A 151 -9.38 6.06 -12.10
C GLU A 151 -9.57 7.05 -10.95
N ARG A 152 -9.52 6.57 -9.69
CA ARG A 152 -9.67 7.44 -8.51
C ARG A 152 -8.47 8.36 -8.32
N MET A 153 -7.26 7.87 -8.56
CA MET A 153 -6.05 8.70 -8.51
C MET A 153 -6.04 9.78 -9.59
N GLU A 154 -6.49 9.46 -10.81
CA GLU A 154 -6.63 10.43 -11.92
C GLU A 154 -7.64 11.54 -11.61
N GLN A 155 -8.66 11.24 -10.80
CA GLN A 155 -9.63 12.20 -10.28
C GLN A 155 -9.10 12.99 -9.06
N GLY A 156 -7.83 12.83 -8.70
CA GLY A 156 -7.22 13.49 -7.55
C GLY A 156 -7.43 12.78 -6.20
N GLY A 157 -8.06 11.60 -6.22
CA GLY A 157 -8.28 10.80 -5.02
C GLY A 157 -6.98 10.26 -4.43
N ARG A 158 -7.02 9.92 -3.15
CA ARG A 158 -5.92 9.30 -2.39
C ARG A 158 -6.38 7.96 -1.85
N VAL A 159 -5.75 6.90 -2.29
CA VAL A 159 -6.20 5.52 -2.09
C VAL A 159 -5.31 4.79 -1.10
N LEU A 160 -5.90 4.14 -0.09
CA LEU A 160 -5.25 3.18 0.78
C LEU A 160 -5.64 1.76 0.36
N ILE A 161 -4.66 0.93 0.01
CA ILE A 161 -4.84 -0.51 -0.18
C ILE A 161 -4.37 -1.22 1.08
N HIS A 162 -5.23 -1.99 1.72
CA HIS A 162 -4.86 -2.67 2.95
C HIS A 162 -5.29 -4.15 2.98
N CYS A 163 -4.67 -4.88 3.91
CA CYS A 163 -5.06 -6.22 4.34
C CYS A 163 -4.93 -6.30 5.87
N GLU A 164 -4.83 -7.47 6.46
CA GLU A 164 -4.69 -7.58 7.92
C GLU A 164 -3.36 -7.02 8.44
N HIS A 165 -2.24 -7.35 7.77
CA HIS A 165 -0.90 -6.96 8.25
C HIS A 165 -0.19 -5.92 7.38
N GLY A 166 -0.69 -5.66 6.18
CA GLY A 166 -0.01 -4.77 5.24
C GLY A 166 1.33 -5.31 4.71
N VAL A 167 1.46 -6.64 4.58
CA VAL A 167 2.74 -7.31 4.28
C VAL A 167 2.70 -8.08 2.97
N GLY A 168 1.56 -8.68 2.61
CA GLY A 168 1.43 -9.58 1.46
C GLY A 168 0.37 -9.15 0.46
N ARG A 169 -0.91 -9.39 0.75
CA ARG A 169 -2.06 -9.14 -0.17
C ARG A 169 -2.14 -7.69 -0.63
N SER A 170 -2.12 -6.75 0.30
CA SER A 170 -2.14 -5.31 -0.02
C SER A 170 -0.89 -4.88 -0.78
N VAL A 171 0.29 -5.41 -0.44
CA VAL A 171 1.53 -5.16 -1.18
C VAL A 171 1.43 -5.68 -2.62
N LEU A 172 0.88 -6.90 -2.82
CA LEU A 172 0.67 -7.46 -4.15
C LEU A 172 -0.22 -6.54 -5.00
N LEU A 173 -1.37 -6.12 -4.47
CA LEU A 173 -2.28 -5.25 -5.23
C LEU A 173 -1.68 -3.86 -5.46
N THR A 174 -0.96 -3.30 -4.49
CA THR A 174 -0.24 -2.03 -4.68
C THR A 174 0.79 -2.12 -5.81
N CYS A 175 1.57 -3.22 -5.87
CA CYS A 175 2.48 -3.46 -6.98
C CYS A 175 1.72 -3.62 -8.31
N ALA A 176 0.56 -4.30 -8.30
CA ALA A 176 -0.25 -4.44 -9.50
C ALA A 176 -0.75 -3.08 -10.03
N VAL A 177 -1.17 -2.16 -9.17
CA VAL A 177 -1.52 -0.79 -9.56
C VAL A 177 -0.36 -0.09 -10.25
N LEU A 178 0.85 -0.20 -9.71
CA LEU A 178 2.05 0.39 -10.30
C LEU A 178 2.39 -0.25 -11.67
N VAL A 179 2.25 -1.58 -11.77
CA VAL A 179 2.44 -2.31 -13.04
C VAL A 179 1.39 -1.91 -14.07
N TYR A 180 0.15 -1.79 -13.65
CA TYR A 180 -0.93 -1.31 -14.51
C TYR A 180 -0.69 0.13 -14.97
N GLY A 181 -0.05 0.96 -14.15
CA GLY A 181 0.42 2.31 -14.50
C GLY A 181 1.67 2.35 -15.41
N GLY A 182 2.30 1.20 -15.75
CA GLY A 182 3.42 1.10 -16.70
C GLY A 182 4.77 0.74 -16.11
N MET A 183 4.87 0.57 -14.79
CA MET A 183 6.08 0.10 -14.14
C MET A 183 6.26 -1.41 -14.37
N ASN A 184 7.49 -1.92 -14.44
CA ASN A 184 7.69 -3.37 -14.41
C ASN A 184 7.50 -3.95 -13.00
N ALA A 185 7.21 -5.24 -12.90
CA ALA A 185 6.89 -5.92 -11.64
C ALA A 185 8.02 -5.83 -10.61
N GLN A 186 9.28 -5.86 -11.05
CA GLN A 186 10.45 -5.79 -10.18
C GLN A 186 10.61 -4.42 -9.55
N ASP A 187 10.53 -3.37 -10.35
CA ASP A 187 10.66 -1.98 -9.88
C ASP A 187 9.48 -1.60 -8.98
N ALA A 188 8.27 -2.03 -9.31
CA ALA A 188 7.09 -1.85 -8.46
C ALA A 188 7.29 -2.47 -7.07
N LEU A 189 7.77 -3.71 -7.01
CA LEU A 189 8.05 -4.38 -5.74
C LEU A 189 9.17 -3.69 -4.96
N GLN A 190 10.23 -3.29 -5.64
CA GLN A 190 11.36 -2.58 -5.03
C GLN A 190 10.93 -1.23 -4.45
N LEU A 191 10.14 -0.45 -5.18
CA LEU A 191 9.60 0.82 -4.70
C LEU A 191 8.76 0.62 -3.44
N VAL A 192 7.83 -0.34 -3.46
CA VAL A 192 6.99 -0.62 -2.29
C VAL A 192 7.84 -1.06 -1.09
N GLN A 193 8.86 -1.90 -1.29
CA GLN A 193 9.76 -2.34 -0.22
C GLN A 193 10.64 -1.20 0.34
N GLN A 194 11.04 -0.24 -0.49
CA GLN A 194 11.78 0.95 -0.04
C GLN A 194 10.91 1.86 0.84
N LYS A 195 9.65 2.03 0.49
CA LYS A 195 8.71 2.90 1.22
C LYS A 195 8.06 2.21 2.42
N ARG A 196 7.94 0.87 2.37
CA ARG A 196 7.37 0.05 3.44
C ARG A 196 8.29 -1.14 3.73
N TRP A 197 9.14 -1.02 4.75
CA TRP A 197 10.13 -2.05 5.09
C TRP A 197 9.51 -3.41 5.46
N GLN A 198 8.24 -3.42 5.94
CA GLN A 198 7.50 -4.64 6.25
C GLN A 198 7.00 -5.40 5.00
N ALA A 199 7.01 -4.76 3.82
CA ALA A 199 6.53 -5.36 2.59
C ALA A 199 7.29 -6.65 2.26
N SER A 200 6.59 -7.79 2.32
CA SER A 200 7.17 -9.12 2.13
C SER A 200 6.14 -10.08 1.54
N PRO A 201 5.71 -9.85 0.30
CA PRO A 201 4.85 -10.81 -0.37
C PRO A 201 5.58 -12.16 -0.50
N ASN A 202 4.85 -13.26 -0.34
CA ASN A 202 5.40 -14.59 -0.46
C ASN A 202 5.66 -14.96 -1.93
N HIS A 203 6.35 -16.11 -2.15
CA HIS A 203 6.72 -16.55 -3.50
C HIS A 203 5.54 -16.74 -4.46
N ARG A 204 4.33 -17.12 -3.96
CA ARG A 204 3.11 -17.27 -4.76
C ARG A 204 2.60 -15.90 -5.19
N GLN A 205 2.65 -14.91 -4.31
CA GLN A 205 2.24 -13.53 -4.60
C GLN A 205 3.20 -12.86 -5.59
N VAL A 206 4.52 -13.07 -5.42
CA VAL A 206 5.51 -12.54 -6.37
C VAL A 206 5.37 -13.18 -7.76
N ARG A 207 5.11 -14.49 -7.82
CA ARG A 207 4.84 -15.17 -9.10
C ARG A 207 3.58 -14.59 -9.76
N ARG A 208 2.49 -14.40 -9.00
CA ARG A 208 1.25 -13.82 -9.51
C ARG A 208 1.46 -12.40 -10.05
N LEU A 209 2.33 -11.61 -9.43
CA LEU A 209 2.65 -10.26 -9.94
C LEU A 209 3.31 -10.32 -11.33
N ARG A 210 4.19 -11.28 -11.58
CA ARG A 210 4.79 -11.47 -12.92
C ARG A 210 3.78 -11.97 -13.96
N GLU A 211 2.88 -12.87 -13.55
CA GLU A 211 1.77 -13.32 -14.39
C GLU A 211 0.87 -12.13 -14.78
N PHE A 212 0.61 -11.24 -13.82
CA PHE A 212 -0.16 -10.02 -14.04
C PHE A 212 0.54 -9.05 -15.00
N GLU A 213 1.83 -8.84 -14.85
CA GLU A 213 2.63 -8.01 -15.77
C GLU A 213 2.49 -8.52 -17.22
N SER A 214 2.61 -9.82 -17.41
CA SER A 214 2.44 -10.45 -18.74
C SER A 214 1.02 -10.26 -19.29
N ALA A 215 -0.01 -10.39 -18.42
CA ALA A 215 -1.40 -10.16 -18.81
C ALA A 215 -1.67 -8.70 -19.20
N VAL A 216 -1.14 -7.74 -18.47
CA VAL A 216 -1.26 -6.31 -18.81
C VAL A 216 -0.53 -5.99 -20.12
N ALA A 217 0.65 -6.55 -20.35
CA ALA A 217 1.38 -6.38 -21.61
C ALA A 217 0.58 -6.90 -22.80
N ALA A 218 -0.05 -8.08 -22.67
CA ALA A 218 -0.91 -8.63 -23.71
C ALA A 218 -2.14 -7.75 -24.00
N LEU A 219 -2.79 -7.20 -22.97
CA LEU A 219 -3.94 -6.30 -23.13
C LEU A 219 -3.57 -4.98 -23.82
N ARG A 220 -2.35 -4.49 -23.68
CA ARG A 220 -1.88 -3.27 -24.35
C ARG A 220 -1.48 -3.47 -25.80
N SER A 221 -1.22 -4.73 -26.17
CA SER A 221 -0.79 -5.10 -27.53
C SER A 221 -1.96 -5.50 -28.45
N ALA A 222 -3.16 -5.70 -27.86
CA ALA A 222 -4.40 -6.07 -28.56
C ALA A 222 -5.19 -4.84 -28.96
#